data_771d2d32ddf0e85849f3172cfbdeaba6
#
_entry.id   771d2d32ddf0e85849f3172cfbdeaba6
#
_cell.length_a   1.000
_cell.length_b   1.000
_cell.length_c   1.000
_cell.angle_alpha   90.00
_cell.angle_beta   90.00
_cell.angle_gamma   90.00
#
_symmetry.space_group_name_H-M   'P 1'
#
loop_
_entity.id
_entity.type
_entity.pdbx_description
1 polymer ?
#
loop_
_entity_poly.entity_id
_entity_poly.type
_entity_poly.pdbx_seq_one_letter_code
_entity_poly.pdbx_strand_id
1 'polypeptide(L)'
;MAKATRVHSTPQRIKSSRKSKGASASNEAGHDLELLKLGRQLDLLVQRYETACQRFIPVNEAHKRLIAKWCQAHPGYNNDQVSAAYGEIYDDLCEGIGEHPDDVMDEVNGVSRAIVAIPATTIAGLAVKARLAAFANEGCWDDSDEDADWEVLVVRKLVDAVIRVAASSGLEVLS
;
A
#
# COMPACT_ATOMS: atom_id res chain seq x y z
N MET A 1 -43.84 -39.87 -39.32
CA MET A 1 -42.63 -39.74 -40.14
C MET A 1 -42.34 -38.26 -40.29
N ALA A 2 -41.39 -37.72 -39.53
CA ALA A 2 -40.98 -36.31 -39.62
C ALA A 2 -39.57 -36.24 -40.19
N LYS A 3 -39.40 -35.50 -41.33
CA LYS A 3 -38.12 -35.33 -42.03
C LYS A 3 -37.28 -34.25 -41.30
N ALA A 4 -36.09 -34.62 -40.90
CA ALA A 4 -35.07 -33.70 -40.35
C ALA A 4 -34.41 -32.92 -41.51
N THR A 5 -34.49 -31.60 -41.49
CA THR A 5 -33.81 -30.68 -42.40
C THR A 5 -32.43 -30.33 -41.82
N ARG A 6 -31.37 -30.71 -42.51
CA ARG A 6 -29.98 -30.48 -42.15
C ARG A 6 -29.54 -29.11 -42.67
N VAL A 7 -29.29 -28.16 -41.76
CA VAL A 7 -28.74 -26.83 -42.09
C VAL A 7 -27.22 -26.92 -42.16
N HIS A 8 -26.65 -26.69 -43.36
CA HIS A 8 -25.22 -26.56 -43.57
C HIS A 8 -24.76 -25.12 -43.21
N SER A 9 -24.03 -24.96 -42.13
CA SER A 9 -23.37 -23.70 -41.79
C SER A 9 -21.96 -23.69 -42.39
N THR A 10 -21.71 -22.77 -43.31
CA THR A 10 -20.40 -22.50 -43.91
C THR A 10 -19.52 -21.71 -42.91
N PRO A 11 -18.26 -22.09 -42.66
CA PRO A 11 -17.41 -21.31 -41.75
C PRO A 11 -16.94 -20.00 -42.42
N GLN A 12 -17.32 -18.87 -41.86
CA GLN A 12 -16.77 -17.57 -42.25
C GLN A 12 -15.32 -17.47 -41.79
N ARG A 13 -14.43 -17.29 -42.77
CA ARG A 13 -13.00 -17.08 -42.63
C ARG A 13 -12.76 -15.66 -42.05
N ILE A 14 -12.48 -15.55 -40.74
CA ILE A 14 -12.10 -14.31 -40.09
C ILE A 14 -10.71 -13.91 -40.60
N LYS A 15 -10.66 -12.84 -41.38
CA LYS A 15 -9.39 -12.18 -41.75
C LYS A 15 -8.88 -11.41 -40.53
N SER A 16 -7.86 -11.96 -39.86
CA SER A 16 -7.15 -11.25 -38.78
C SER A 16 -6.36 -10.08 -39.38
N SER A 17 -6.83 -8.88 -39.14
CA SER A 17 -6.12 -7.64 -39.45
C SER A 17 -4.94 -7.48 -38.47
N ARG A 18 -3.74 -7.87 -38.90
CA ARG A 18 -2.49 -7.50 -38.23
C ARG A 18 -2.19 -6.05 -38.55
N LYS A 19 -2.57 -5.12 -37.67
CA LYS A 19 -2.06 -3.73 -37.70
C LYS A 19 -1.83 -3.19 -36.28
N SER A 20 -0.68 -2.55 -36.09
CA SER A 20 -0.16 -1.76 -34.98
C SER A 20 0.47 -2.50 -33.78
N LYS A 21 1.68 -3.05 -33.97
CA LYS A 21 2.52 -3.57 -32.88
C LYS A 21 3.68 -2.62 -32.49
N GLY A 22 3.73 -1.40 -33.02
CA GLY A 22 4.88 -0.51 -32.83
C GLY A 22 4.70 0.61 -31.77
N ALA A 23 3.47 1.03 -31.50
CA ALA A 23 3.23 2.16 -30.61
C ALA A 23 2.95 1.75 -29.13
N SER A 24 2.59 0.49 -28.89
CA SER A 24 2.27 -0.03 -27.55
C SER A 24 3.52 -0.26 -26.69
N ALA A 25 4.58 -0.83 -27.27
CA ALA A 25 5.76 -1.26 -26.53
C ALA A 25 6.58 -0.08 -25.91
N SER A 26 6.61 1.09 -26.56
CA SER A 26 7.34 2.26 -26.03
C SER A 26 6.61 2.91 -24.84
N ASN A 27 5.27 2.80 -24.81
CA ASN A 27 4.46 3.36 -23.72
C ASN A 27 4.50 2.43 -22.49
N GLU A 28 4.51 1.12 -22.71
CA GLU A 28 4.58 0.10 -21.66
C GLU A 28 5.90 0.18 -20.89
N ALA A 29 7.04 0.33 -21.58
CA ALA A 29 8.35 0.52 -20.94
C ALA A 29 8.43 1.84 -20.14
N GLY A 30 7.74 2.89 -20.57
CA GLY A 30 7.65 4.15 -19.84
C GLY A 30 6.89 4.04 -18.54
N HIS A 31 5.80 3.27 -18.51
CA HIS A 31 5.00 3.04 -17.30
C HIS A 31 5.77 2.29 -16.21
N ASP A 32 6.53 1.26 -16.56
CA ASP A 32 7.31 0.52 -15.57
C ASP A 32 8.50 1.32 -15.01
N LEU A 33 9.11 2.19 -15.82
CA LEU A 33 10.14 3.10 -15.32
C LEU A 33 9.56 4.08 -14.28
N GLU A 34 8.37 4.60 -14.52
CA GLU A 34 7.69 5.46 -13.53
C GLU A 34 7.30 4.68 -12.27
N LEU A 35 6.79 3.45 -12.40
CA LEU A 35 6.53 2.59 -11.24
C LEU A 35 7.77 2.33 -10.40
N LEU A 36 8.91 2.05 -11.03
CA LEU A 36 10.18 1.83 -10.33
C LEU A 36 10.67 3.09 -9.60
N LYS A 37 10.46 4.27 -10.19
CA LYS A 37 10.77 5.55 -9.54
C LYS A 37 9.87 5.79 -8.32
N LEU A 38 8.57 5.58 -8.48
CA LEU A 38 7.61 5.70 -7.38
C LEU A 38 7.86 4.65 -6.29
N GLY A 39 8.27 3.44 -6.65
CA GLY A 39 8.65 2.41 -5.69
C GLY A 39 9.82 2.83 -4.79
N ARG A 40 10.87 3.42 -5.36
CA ARG A 40 11.99 3.98 -4.57
C ARG A 40 11.55 5.13 -3.66
N GLN A 41 10.67 5.99 -4.16
CA GLN A 41 10.11 7.08 -3.36
C GLN A 41 9.27 6.52 -2.19
N LEU A 42 8.47 5.49 -2.44
CA LEU A 42 7.71 4.78 -1.39
C LEU A 42 8.64 4.22 -0.32
N ASP A 43 9.71 3.51 -0.69
CA ASP A 43 10.66 2.91 0.25
C ASP A 43 11.29 3.97 1.18
N LEU A 44 11.67 5.14 0.62
CA LEU A 44 12.22 6.25 1.41
C LEU A 44 11.16 6.85 2.37
N LEU A 45 9.92 6.99 1.91
CA LEU A 45 8.83 7.53 2.72
C LEU A 45 8.44 6.56 3.86
N VAL A 46 8.43 5.26 3.60
CA VAL A 46 8.18 4.24 4.64
C VAL A 46 9.24 4.32 5.74
N GLN A 47 10.53 4.42 5.37
CA GLN A 47 11.62 4.60 6.36
C GLN A 47 11.48 5.90 7.16
N ARG A 48 11.07 7.01 6.51
CA ARG A 48 10.77 8.27 7.23
C ARG A 48 9.61 8.10 8.19
N TYR A 49 8.54 7.45 7.77
CA TYR A 49 7.36 7.16 8.59
C TYR A 49 7.73 6.33 9.82
N GLU A 50 8.45 5.22 9.63
CA GLU A 50 8.92 4.39 10.75
C GLU A 50 9.77 5.19 11.73
N THR A 51 10.68 6.03 11.21
CA THR A 51 11.51 6.90 12.03
C THR A 51 10.69 7.93 12.81
N ALA A 52 9.68 8.53 12.19
CA ALA A 52 8.75 9.44 12.84
C ALA A 52 7.95 8.71 13.94
N CYS A 53 7.38 7.54 13.62
CA CYS A 53 6.66 6.72 14.60
C CYS A 53 7.52 6.41 15.84
N GLN A 54 8.77 6.01 15.66
CA GLN A 54 9.68 5.71 16.77
C GLN A 54 9.93 6.93 17.68
N ARG A 55 10.04 8.13 17.10
CA ARG A 55 10.19 9.38 17.87
C ARG A 55 8.95 9.71 18.68
N PHE A 56 7.77 9.35 18.18
CA PHE A 56 6.48 9.65 18.82
C PHE A 56 6.06 8.62 19.88
N ILE A 57 6.70 7.44 19.97
CA ILE A 57 6.41 6.48 21.05
C ILE A 57 6.51 7.11 22.45
N PRO A 58 7.62 7.77 22.85
CA PRO A 58 7.71 8.39 24.17
C PRO A 58 6.72 9.54 24.38
N VAL A 59 6.36 10.27 23.31
CA VAL A 59 5.32 11.32 23.35
C VAL A 59 3.98 10.72 23.73
N ASN A 60 3.57 9.69 23.01
CA ASN A 60 2.30 9.01 23.24
C ASN A 60 2.21 8.43 24.67
N GLU A 61 3.29 7.87 25.18
CA GLU A 61 3.35 7.37 26.55
C GLU A 61 3.32 8.49 27.62
N ALA A 62 3.98 9.62 27.34
CA ALA A 62 3.90 10.79 28.21
C ALA A 62 2.49 11.39 28.20
N HIS A 63 1.89 11.51 27.02
CA HIS A 63 0.54 12.02 26.83
C HIS A 63 -0.50 11.19 27.60
N LYS A 64 -0.51 9.87 27.44
CA LYS A 64 -1.38 8.96 28.20
C LYS A 64 -1.28 9.19 29.70
N ARG A 65 -0.05 9.35 30.24
CA ARG A 65 0.19 9.59 31.66
C ARG A 65 -0.32 10.96 32.14
N LEU A 66 -0.14 12.00 31.30
CA LEU A 66 -0.57 13.36 31.67
C LEU A 66 -2.10 13.49 31.61
N ILE A 67 -2.76 12.91 30.63
CA ILE A 67 -4.23 12.84 30.56
C ILE A 67 -4.81 12.10 31.76
N ALA A 68 -4.24 10.97 32.15
CA ALA A 68 -4.69 10.23 33.33
C ALA A 68 -4.58 11.08 34.61
N LYS A 69 -3.49 11.84 34.79
CA LYS A 69 -3.33 12.80 35.93
C LYS A 69 -4.32 13.94 35.85
N TRP A 70 -4.56 14.49 34.65
CA TRP A 70 -5.52 15.57 34.46
C TRP A 70 -6.94 15.11 34.85
N CYS A 71 -7.37 13.93 34.42
CA CYS A 71 -8.66 13.35 34.79
C CYS A 71 -8.80 13.14 36.30
N GLN A 72 -7.75 12.71 36.99
CA GLN A 72 -7.75 12.55 38.45
C GLN A 72 -7.86 13.90 39.19
N ALA A 73 -7.28 14.96 38.65
CA ALA A 73 -7.31 16.28 39.25
C ALA A 73 -8.63 17.05 39.04
N HIS A 74 -9.44 16.66 38.07
CA HIS A 74 -10.67 17.34 37.67
C HIS A 74 -11.89 16.40 37.76
N PRO A 75 -12.29 15.93 38.96
CA PRO A 75 -13.44 15.05 39.11
C PRO A 75 -14.72 15.76 38.63
N GLY A 76 -15.51 15.08 37.77
CA GLY A 76 -16.75 15.66 37.23
C GLY A 76 -16.59 16.37 35.87
N TYR A 77 -15.44 16.20 35.22
CA TYR A 77 -15.21 16.69 33.85
C TYR A 77 -16.22 16.09 32.84
N ASN A 78 -16.49 16.85 31.77
CA ASN A 78 -17.22 16.37 30.61
C ASN A 78 -16.29 16.04 29.44
N ASN A 79 -16.83 15.41 28.38
CA ASN A 79 -16.05 14.99 27.22
C ASN A 79 -15.35 16.16 26.50
N ASP A 80 -15.98 17.34 26.44
CA ASP A 80 -15.41 18.51 25.75
C ASP A 80 -14.16 19.00 26.48
N GLN A 81 -14.21 19.00 27.82
CA GLN A 81 -13.05 19.40 28.68
C GLN A 81 -11.89 18.40 28.53
N VAL A 82 -12.18 17.10 28.47
CA VAL A 82 -11.14 16.08 28.22
C VAL A 82 -10.55 16.27 26.83
N SER A 83 -11.38 16.49 25.80
CA SER A 83 -10.91 16.68 24.43
C SER A 83 -10.01 17.92 24.29
N ALA A 84 -10.37 19.02 24.96
CA ALA A 84 -9.56 20.23 24.98
C ALA A 84 -8.21 20.00 25.66
N ALA A 85 -8.21 19.40 26.87
CA ALA A 85 -6.98 19.06 27.58
C ALA A 85 -6.11 18.05 26.80
N TYR A 86 -6.74 17.11 26.09
CA TYR A 86 -6.06 16.15 25.25
C TYR A 86 -5.25 16.85 24.14
N GLY A 87 -5.88 17.78 23.41
CA GLY A 87 -5.21 18.55 22.36
C GLY A 87 -4.08 19.42 22.92
N GLU A 88 -4.34 20.21 23.94
CA GLU A 88 -3.35 21.11 24.54
C GLU A 88 -2.11 20.36 25.03
N ILE A 89 -2.29 19.27 25.79
CA ILE A 89 -1.17 18.47 26.31
C ILE A 89 -0.41 17.80 25.17
N TYR A 90 -1.10 17.35 24.10
CA TYR A 90 -0.47 16.72 22.98
C TYR A 90 0.38 17.70 22.17
N ASP A 91 -0.14 18.89 21.91
CA ASP A 91 0.55 19.94 21.17
C ASP A 91 1.83 20.38 21.90
N ASP A 92 1.75 20.58 23.21
CA ASP A 92 2.92 20.90 24.06
C ASP A 92 4.00 19.80 23.98
N LEU A 93 3.60 18.54 24.00
CA LEU A 93 4.52 17.40 23.91
C LEU A 93 5.15 17.23 22.53
N CYS A 94 4.46 17.65 21.49
CA CYS A 94 4.94 17.56 20.11
C CYS A 94 5.89 18.70 19.74
N GLU A 95 5.94 19.78 20.52
CA GLU A 95 6.79 20.92 20.23
C GLU A 95 8.27 20.51 20.12
N GLY A 96 8.87 20.77 18.97
CA GLY A 96 10.29 20.51 18.71
C GLY A 96 10.68 19.06 18.45
N ILE A 97 9.74 18.11 18.38
CA ILE A 97 10.05 16.68 18.13
C ILE A 97 10.42 16.41 16.67
N GLY A 98 9.97 17.27 15.75
CA GLY A 98 10.20 17.14 14.32
C GLY A 98 8.94 16.73 13.57
N GLU A 99 9.13 16.05 12.46
CA GLU A 99 8.05 15.70 11.55
C GLU A 99 7.03 14.71 12.18
N HIS A 100 5.74 15.04 12.03
CA HIS A 100 4.67 14.20 12.56
C HIS A 100 4.45 12.96 11.67
N PRO A 101 4.19 11.77 12.25
CA PRO A 101 3.92 10.56 11.46
C PRO A 101 2.78 10.74 10.44
N ASP A 102 1.71 11.45 10.79
CA ASP A 102 0.57 11.66 9.90
C ASP A 102 0.93 12.48 8.65
N ASP A 103 1.82 13.49 8.79
CA ASP A 103 2.29 14.29 7.63
C ASP A 103 3.05 13.40 6.65
N VAL A 104 3.92 12.51 7.17
CA VAL A 104 4.64 11.53 6.34
C VAL A 104 3.68 10.54 5.71
N MET A 105 2.68 10.07 6.45
CA MET A 105 1.67 9.14 5.95
C MET A 105 0.83 9.75 4.82
N ASP A 106 0.56 11.05 4.85
CA ASP A 106 -0.12 11.74 3.75
C ASP A 106 0.72 11.73 2.46
N GLU A 107 2.05 11.90 2.58
CA GLU A 107 2.96 11.75 1.43
C GLU A 107 2.98 10.29 0.92
N VAL A 108 3.05 9.31 1.83
CA VAL A 108 2.95 7.88 1.49
C VAL A 108 1.66 7.59 0.73
N ASN A 109 0.52 8.10 1.22
CA ASN A 109 -0.79 7.95 0.58
C ASN A 109 -0.81 8.56 -0.84
N GLY A 110 -0.15 9.71 -1.03
CA GLY A 110 -0.03 10.34 -2.34
C GLY A 110 0.71 9.46 -3.35
N VAL A 111 1.88 8.94 -2.97
CA VAL A 111 2.69 8.04 -3.79
C VAL A 111 1.96 6.71 -4.04
N SER A 112 1.31 6.17 -3.02
CA SER A 112 0.54 4.92 -3.11
C SER A 112 -0.56 5.00 -4.16
N ARG A 113 -1.33 6.09 -4.19
CA ARG A 113 -2.37 6.34 -5.21
C ARG A 113 -1.78 6.40 -6.62
N ALA A 114 -0.61 7.03 -6.78
CA ALA A 114 0.08 7.08 -8.07
C ALA A 114 0.52 5.68 -8.54
N ILE A 115 1.10 4.86 -7.64
CA ILE A 115 1.48 3.47 -7.92
C ILE A 115 0.26 2.63 -8.35
N VAL A 116 -0.86 2.77 -7.64
CA VAL A 116 -2.09 2.02 -7.97
C VAL A 116 -2.61 2.39 -9.36
N ALA A 117 -2.56 3.66 -9.73
CA ALA A 117 -3.10 4.17 -11.00
C ALA A 117 -2.32 3.69 -12.24
N ILE A 118 -1.02 3.41 -12.13
CA ILE A 118 -0.18 2.99 -13.26
C ILE A 118 -0.28 1.48 -13.46
N PRO A 119 -0.65 0.97 -14.65
CA PRO A 119 -0.63 -0.46 -14.93
C PRO A 119 0.81 -1.00 -14.94
N ALA A 120 1.05 -2.11 -14.26
CA ALA A 120 2.32 -2.82 -14.32
C ALA A 120 2.33 -3.77 -15.52
N THR A 121 3.41 -3.75 -16.32
CA THR A 121 3.57 -4.58 -17.51
C THR A 121 4.74 -5.56 -17.39
N THR A 122 5.60 -5.39 -16.39
CA THR A 122 6.73 -6.28 -16.08
C THR A 122 6.66 -6.84 -14.65
N ILE A 123 7.46 -7.86 -14.39
CA ILE A 123 7.64 -8.43 -13.04
C ILE A 123 8.16 -7.35 -12.06
N ALA A 124 9.06 -6.46 -12.50
CA ALA A 124 9.57 -5.37 -11.68
C ALA A 124 8.46 -4.39 -11.28
N GLY A 125 7.61 -3.99 -12.22
CA GLY A 125 6.43 -3.14 -11.92
C GLY A 125 5.43 -3.83 -10.99
N LEU A 126 5.19 -5.14 -11.19
CA LEU A 126 4.36 -5.94 -10.28
C LEU A 126 4.95 -6.02 -8.88
N ALA A 127 6.28 -6.14 -8.75
CA ALA A 127 6.95 -6.17 -7.44
C ALA A 127 6.76 -4.85 -6.66
N VAL A 128 6.77 -3.70 -7.33
CA VAL A 128 6.45 -2.41 -6.69
C VAL A 128 5.04 -2.42 -6.11
N LYS A 129 4.05 -2.88 -6.89
CA LYS A 129 2.66 -3.01 -6.41
C LYS A 129 2.51 -4.03 -5.28
N ALA A 130 3.25 -5.13 -5.33
CA ALA A 130 3.24 -6.15 -4.30
C ALA A 130 3.82 -5.61 -2.97
N ARG A 131 4.93 -4.85 -3.01
CA ARG A 131 5.48 -4.19 -1.81
C ARG A 131 4.52 -3.16 -1.22
N LEU A 132 3.88 -2.35 -2.07
CA LEU A 132 2.84 -1.45 -1.60
C LEU A 132 1.69 -2.21 -0.92
N ALA A 133 1.25 -3.33 -1.50
CA ALA A 133 0.19 -4.15 -0.91
C ALA A 133 0.62 -4.75 0.44
N ALA A 134 1.87 -5.19 0.58
CA ALA A 134 2.42 -5.67 1.85
C ALA A 134 2.43 -4.56 2.91
N PHE A 135 2.94 -3.38 2.58
CA PHE A 135 2.96 -2.22 3.48
C PHE A 135 1.54 -1.80 3.90
N ALA A 136 0.63 -1.65 2.95
CA ALA A 136 -0.75 -1.21 3.24
C ALA A 136 -1.55 -2.19 4.11
N ASN A 137 -1.10 -3.43 4.20
CA ASN A 137 -1.75 -4.50 4.98
C ASN A 137 -0.78 -5.10 6.01
N GLU A 138 0.16 -4.33 6.54
CA GLU A 138 1.20 -4.80 7.46
C GLU A 138 0.61 -5.64 8.61
N GLY A 139 -0.47 -5.17 9.24
CA GLY A 139 -1.17 -5.92 10.29
C GLY A 139 -1.69 -7.30 9.85
N CYS A 140 -1.93 -7.53 8.56
CA CYS A 140 -2.31 -8.84 8.04
C CYS A 140 -1.10 -9.78 7.86
N TRP A 141 0.14 -9.26 7.94
CA TRP A 141 1.38 -10.05 7.84
C TRP A 141 1.94 -10.46 9.20
N ASP A 142 1.43 -9.89 10.30
CA ASP A 142 1.90 -10.18 11.67
C ASP A 142 1.37 -11.51 12.20
N ASP A 143 0.22 -11.96 11.72
CA ASP A 143 -0.38 -13.24 12.12
C ASP A 143 0.42 -14.43 11.58
N SER A 144 0.46 -15.53 12.33
CA SER A 144 1.01 -16.79 11.83
C SER A 144 0.17 -17.34 10.67
N ASP A 145 0.77 -18.18 9.82
CA ASP A 145 0.02 -18.83 8.72
C ASP A 145 -1.16 -19.69 9.23
N GLU A 146 -1.12 -20.11 10.50
CA GLU A 146 -2.15 -20.93 11.14
C GLU A 146 -3.32 -20.09 11.66
N ASP A 147 -3.06 -18.81 12.01
CA ASP A 147 -4.04 -17.90 12.61
C ASP A 147 -4.65 -16.95 11.57
N ALA A 148 -4.01 -16.80 10.40
CA ALA A 148 -4.47 -15.90 9.35
C ALA A 148 -5.73 -16.43 8.66
N ASP A 149 -6.68 -15.54 8.39
CA ASP A 149 -7.83 -15.87 7.55
C ASP A 149 -7.38 -16.37 6.17
N TRP A 150 -8.10 -17.35 5.62
CA TRP A 150 -7.74 -17.98 4.34
C TRP A 150 -7.56 -16.99 3.20
N GLU A 151 -8.42 -15.99 3.09
CA GLU A 151 -8.37 -14.95 2.06
C GLU A 151 -7.10 -14.11 2.19
N VAL A 152 -6.71 -13.75 3.40
CA VAL A 152 -5.48 -13.01 3.72
C VAL A 152 -4.26 -13.87 3.37
N LEU A 153 -4.27 -15.14 3.77
CA LEU A 153 -3.18 -16.07 3.49
C LEU A 153 -2.91 -16.23 1.98
N VAL A 154 -3.97 -16.36 1.17
CA VAL A 154 -3.84 -16.46 -0.31
C VAL A 154 -3.20 -15.20 -0.89
N VAL A 155 -3.64 -14.00 -0.48
CA VAL A 155 -3.08 -12.73 -0.93
C VAL A 155 -1.61 -12.61 -0.51
N ARG A 156 -1.29 -12.92 0.74
CA ARG A 156 0.06 -12.93 1.29
C ARG A 156 1.01 -13.83 0.48
N LYS A 157 0.62 -15.08 0.23
CA LYS A 157 1.41 -16.03 -0.56
C LYS A 157 1.62 -15.57 -2.01
N LEU A 158 0.62 -14.92 -2.61
CA LEU A 158 0.74 -14.34 -3.95
C LEU A 158 1.73 -13.17 -3.98
N VAL A 159 1.61 -12.23 -3.03
CA VAL A 159 2.51 -11.08 -2.90
C VAL A 159 3.96 -11.54 -2.70
N ASP A 160 4.19 -12.47 -1.76
CA ASP A 160 5.51 -13.05 -1.50
C ASP A 160 6.10 -13.75 -2.74
N ALA A 161 5.25 -14.47 -3.50
CA ALA A 161 5.69 -15.12 -4.73
C ALA A 161 6.14 -14.11 -5.79
N VAL A 162 5.40 -13.01 -5.98
CA VAL A 162 5.77 -11.94 -6.93
C VAL A 162 7.10 -11.30 -6.53
N ILE A 163 7.27 -10.94 -5.25
CA ILE A 163 8.50 -10.33 -4.74
C ILE A 163 9.69 -11.30 -4.93
N ARG A 164 9.52 -12.58 -4.60
CA ARG A 164 10.57 -13.60 -4.74
C ARG A 164 10.98 -13.81 -6.20
N VAL A 165 10.02 -13.88 -7.13
CA VAL A 165 10.29 -14.04 -8.56
C VAL A 165 11.02 -12.81 -9.11
N ALA A 166 10.65 -11.61 -8.71
CA ALA A 166 11.33 -10.38 -9.10
C ALA A 166 12.79 -10.38 -8.61
N ALA A 167 13.03 -10.73 -7.35
CA ALA A 167 14.37 -10.81 -6.78
C ALA A 167 15.26 -11.86 -7.49
N SER A 168 14.72 -13.06 -7.80
CA SER A 168 15.45 -14.12 -8.49
C SER A 168 15.74 -13.82 -9.97
N SER A 169 14.99 -12.89 -10.57
CA SER A 169 15.20 -12.46 -11.96
C SER A 169 16.36 -11.47 -12.12
N GLY A 170 17.11 -11.15 -11.07
CA GLY A 170 18.19 -10.16 -11.08
C GLY A 170 17.70 -8.72 -11.34
N LEU A 171 16.39 -8.53 -11.31
CA LEU A 171 15.79 -7.22 -11.28
C LEU A 171 16.06 -6.69 -9.87
N GLU A 172 16.97 -5.72 -9.73
CA GLU A 172 17.18 -5.02 -8.47
C GLU A 172 15.85 -4.42 -8.01
N VAL A 173 15.11 -5.21 -7.26
CA VAL A 173 14.07 -4.71 -6.39
C VAL A 173 14.86 -4.11 -5.24
N LEU A 174 15.21 -2.82 -5.40
CA LEU A 174 16.00 -2.09 -4.44
C LEU A 174 15.36 -2.23 -3.06
N SER A 175 16.12 -2.85 -2.17
CA SER A 175 15.85 -2.94 -0.74
C SER A 175 16.11 -1.60 -0.09
#